data_e45a9f8aabb3ada1b0d6cc7965f38d4e
#
_entry.id   e45a9f8aabb3ada1b0d6cc7965f38d4e
#
_cell.length_a   1.000
_cell.length_b   1.000
_cell.length_c   1.000
_cell.angle_alpha   90.00
_cell.angle_beta   90.00
_cell.angle_gamma   90.00
#
_symmetry.space_group_name_H-M   'P 1'
#
loop_
_entity.id
_entity.type
_entity.pdbx_description
1 polymer ?
#
loop_
_entity_poly.entity_id
_entity_poly.type
_entity_poly.pdbx_seq_one_letter_code
_entity_poly.pdbx_strand_id
1 'polypeptide(L)'
;MKNIALLLLGLFLALPQFAQERKYSTFYEQRATLFEELPVTSRDIIFLGNSITNGCEWGELFQNTYVKNRGISGDICMGVYDRLDPIIKGKPAKIFLLIGINDVARGTSADTIVARIEMIVKKIKAESPKTELYLQSVLPVNDCYGMFGGHTSRWQVVKQINDLLKPLAEKEGVTYIDLYSHFVDGATGKMNPQYTNDGLHLLGKGYLLWRDIVKPYVNKK
;
A
#
# COMPACT_ATOMS: atom_id res chain seq x y z
N MET A 1 59.50 6.48 51.04
CA MET A 1 58.59 5.55 50.38
C MET A 1 57.70 6.41 49.47
N LYS A 2 57.90 6.32 48.14
CA LYS A 2 57.20 7.17 47.17
C LYS A 2 56.05 6.33 46.57
N ASN A 3 54.82 6.78 46.81
CA ASN A 3 53.62 6.16 46.21
C ASN A 3 53.47 6.64 44.77
N ILE A 4 53.58 5.73 43.80
CA ILE A 4 53.28 5.98 42.40
C ILE A 4 51.81 5.58 42.18
N ALA A 5 50.97 6.61 41.95
CA ALA A 5 49.59 6.39 41.53
C ALA A 5 49.60 6.17 40.02
N LEU A 6 49.22 4.95 39.59
CA LEU A 6 48.98 4.66 38.16
C LEU A 6 47.60 5.20 37.79
N LEU A 7 47.56 6.24 36.94
CA LEU A 7 46.34 6.68 36.24
C LEU A 7 46.13 5.78 35.02
N LEU A 8 45.16 4.87 35.08
CA LEU A 8 44.66 4.15 33.93
C LEU A 8 43.72 5.07 33.13
N LEU A 9 44.25 5.63 32.05
CA LEU A 9 43.48 6.39 31.07
C LEU A 9 42.70 5.38 30.18
N GLY A 10 41.42 5.18 30.48
CA GLY A 10 40.54 4.36 29.66
C GLY A 10 40.24 5.03 28.33
N LEU A 11 40.84 4.54 27.26
CA LEU A 11 40.56 4.98 25.89
C LEU A 11 39.21 4.38 25.45
N PHE A 12 38.11 5.14 25.61
CA PHE A 12 36.83 4.79 24.99
C PHE A 12 36.99 4.96 23.47
N LEU A 13 37.26 3.88 22.77
CA LEU A 13 37.11 3.83 21.32
C LEU A 13 35.60 3.90 21.00
N ALA A 14 35.11 5.07 20.68
CA ALA A 14 33.80 5.24 20.08
C ALA A 14 33.86 4.59 18.69
N LEU A 15 33.39 3.35 18.58
CA LEU A 15 33.19 2.69 17.28
C LEU A 15 32.15 3.54 16.50
N PRO A 16 32.45 3.94 15.26
CA PRO A 16 31.47 4.63 14.45
C PRO A 16 30.27 3.70 14.30
N GLN A 17 29.13 4.10 14.84
CA GLN A 17 27.86 3.44 14.63
C GLN A 17 27.51 3.71 13.17
N PHE A 18 27.88 2.80 12.26
CA PHE A 18 27.42 2.86 10.88
C PHE A 18 25.90 2.80 10.93
N ALA A 19 25.24 3.93 10.62
CA ALA A 19 23.81 3.94 10.40
C ALA A 19 23.55 2.99 9.23
N GLN A 20 22.98 1.83 9.51
CA GLN A 20 22.58 0.87 8.49
C GLN A 20 21.65 1.60 7.53
N GLU A 21 22.02 1.68 6.25
CA GLU A 21 21.21 2.35 5.23
C GLU A 21 19.86 1.63 5.16
N ARG A 22 18.81 2.32 5.57
CA ARG A 22 17.47 1.73 5.67
C ARG A 22 16.87 1.62 4.29
N LYS A 23 16.44 0.43 3.92
CA LYS A 23 15.72 0.17 2.64
C LYS A 23 14.41 0.94 2.56
N TYR A 24 13.72 1.11 3.69
CA TYR A 24 12.42 1.76 3.81
C TYR A 24 12.42 2.85 4.88
N SER A 25 11.34 3.63 4.96
CA SER A 25 11.18 4.65 5.98
C SER A 25 11.01 4.07 7.39
N THR A 26 11.31 4.87 8.43
CA THR A 26 11.04 4.48 9.82
C THR A 26 9.58 4.13 10.05
N PHE A 27 8.65 4.87 9.45
CA PHE A 27 7.22 4.59 9.57
C PHE A 27 6.86 3.24 8.93
N TYR A 28 7.46 2.90 7.79
CA TYR A 28 7.28 1.58 7.18
C TYR A 28 7.71 0.47 8.15
N GLU A 29 8.91 0.55 8.74
CA GLU A 29 9.43 -0.44 9.67
C GLU A 29 8.53 -0.59 10.91
N GLN A 30 8.08 0.55 11.49
CA GLN A 30 7.15 0.55 12.62
C GLN A 30 5.84 -0.18 12.31
N ARG A 31 5.30 0.04 11.12
CA ARG A 31 4.03 -0.60 10.72
C ARG A 31 4.22 -2.05 10.28
N ALA A 32 5.29 -2.35 9.55
CA ALA A 32 5.57 -3.70 9.06
C ALA A 32 5.80 -4.66 10.24
N THR A 33 6.65 -4.29 11.20
CA THR A 33 6.91 -5.08 12.41
C THR A 33 5.66 -5.25 13.28
N LEU A 34 4.82 -4.21 13.41
CA LEU A 34 3.53 -4.37 14.08
C LEU A 34 2.63 -5.38 13.37
N PHE A 35 2.65 -5.41 12.03
CA PHE A 35 1.83 -6.36 11.27
C PHE A 35 2.34 -7.80 11.39
N GLU A 36 3.62 -8.02 11.72
CA GLU A 36 4.16 -9.34 12.05
C GLU A 36 3.58 -9.86 13.38
N GLU A 37 3.38 -8.97 14.37
CA GLU A 37 2.80 -9.31 15.67
C GLU A 37 1.27 -9.47 15.63
N LEU A 38 0.60 -8.88 14.65
CA LEU A 38 -0.86 -8.94 14.55
C LEU A 38 -1.31 -10.17 13.73
N PRO A 39 -1.96 -11.16 14.36
CA PRO A 39 -2.34 -12.39 13.68
C PRO A 39 -3.32 -12.12 12.53
N VAL A 40 -3.13 -12.84 11.43
CA VAL A 40 -4.09 -12.95 10.34
C VAL A 40 -4.69 -14.34 10.36
N THR A 41 -6.00 -14.43 10.14
CA THR A 41 -6.75 -15.68 10.12
C THR A 41 -7.48 -15.89 8.78
N SER A 42 -7.95 -17.12 8.55
CA SER A 42 -8.71 -17.48 7.34
C SER A 42 -10.09 -16.80 7.23
N ARG A 43 -10.51 -16.03 8.23
CA ARG A 43 -11.74 -15.21 8.19
C ARG A 43 -11.46 -13.76 7.82
N ASP A 44 -10.19 -13.33 7.88
CA ASP A 44 -9.84 -11.93 7.71
C ASP A 44 -9.94 -11.50 6.25
N ILE A 45 -10.36 -10.25 6.09
CA ILE A 45 -10.49 -9.53 4.83
C ILE A 45 -9.49 -8.38 4.88
N ILE A 46 -8.46 -8.45 4.07
CA ILE A 46 -7.30 -7.56 4.17
C ILE A 46 -7.38 -6.44 3.11
N PHE A 47 -7.38 -5.19 3.53
CA PHE A 47 -7.11 -4.06 2.66
C PHE A 47 -5.61 -3.77 2.69
N LEU A 48 -4.93 -4.06 1.59
CA LEU A 48 -3.48 -4.02 1.43
C LEU A 48 -3.08 -2.89 0.48
N GLY A 49 -2.16 -2.01 0.90
CA GLY A 49 -1.74 -0.88 0.06
C GLY A 49 -0.88 0.14 0.78
N ASN A 50 -0.96 1.38 0.32
CA ASN A 50 -0.16 2.52 0.78
C ASN A 50 -0.94 3.46 1.74
N SER A 51 -0.62 4.79 1.71
CA SER A 51 -1.27 5.80 2.55
C SER A 51 -2.77 5.89 2.34
N ILE A 52 -3.25 5.73 1.11
CA ILE A 52 -4.67 5.81 0.80
C ILE A 52 -5.42 4.66 1.48
N THR A 53 -4.83 3.47 1.53
CA THR A 53 -5.37 2.34 2.30
C THR A 53 -5.20 2.56 3.81
N ASN A 54 -4.04 3.09 4.25
CA ASN A 54 -3.73 3.32 5.66
C ASN A 54 -4.69 4.33 6.31
N GLY A 55 -5.15 5.34 5.57
CA GLY A 55 -5.95 6.46 6.06
C GLY A 55 -7.44 6.15 6.33
N CYS A 56 -7.86 4.87 6.36
CA CYS A 56 -9.24 4.48 6.59
C CYS A 56 -9.38 3.48 7.74
N GLU A 57 -10.37 3.70 8.58
CA GLU A 57 -10.79 2.77 9.64
C GLU A 57 -11.70 1.68 9.05
N TRP A 58 -11.13 0.78 8.25
CA TRP A 58 -11.87 -0.20 7.44
C TRP A 58 -12.82 -1.07 8.26
N GLY A 59 -12.40 -1.51 9.45
CA GLY A 59 -13.23 -2.33 10.35
C GLY A 59 -14.50 -1.61 10.79
N GLU A 60 -14.38 -0.31 11.11
CA GLU A 60 -15.51 0.53 11.49
C GLU A 60 -16.39 0.85 10.28
N LEU A 61 -15.77 1.21 9.14
CA LEU A 61 -16.47 1.56 7.90
C LEU A 61 -17.35 0.41 7.39
N PHE A 62 -16.93 -0.85 7.57
CA PHE A 62 -17.70 -2.05 7.22
C PHE A 62 -18.48 -2.64 8.40
N GLN A 63 -18.34 -2.10 9.62
CA GLN A 63 -18.89 -2.69 10.84
C GLN A 63 -18.55 -4.19 10.97
N ASN A 64 -17.31 -4.53 10.62
CA ASN A 64 -16.83 -5.90 10.55
C ASN A 64 -15.41 -6.00 11.08
N THR A 65 -15.23 -6.65 12.22
CA THR A 65 -13.93 -6.82 12.88
C THR A 65 -12.95 -7.72 12.13
N TYR A 66 -13.41 -8.49 11.13
CA TYR A 66 -12.54 -9.26 10.23
C TYR A 66 -11.93 -8.43 9.11
N VAL A 67 -12.44 -7.23 8.86
CA VAL A 67 -11.84 -6.31 7.88
C VAL A 67 -10.64 -5.61 8.52
N LYS A 68 -9.45 -5.82 7.96
CA LYS A 68 -8.18 -5.39 8.51
C LYS A 68 -7.47 -4.41 7.58
N ASN A 69 -6.97 -3.33 8.18
CA ASN A 69 -6.08 -2.39 7.48
C ASN A 69 -4.64 -2.93 7.48
N ARG A 70 -4.07 -3.08 6.29
CA ARG A 70 -2.65 -3.40 6.07
C ARG A 70 -2.05 -2.39 5.08
N GLY A 71 -2.46 -1.13 5.16
CA GLY A 71 -1.86 0.01 4.48
C GLY A 71 -0.65 0.56 5.24
N ILE A 72 0.37 1.02 4.50
CA ILE A 72 1.50 1.78 5.06
C ILE A 72 1.73 3.04 4.23
N SER A 73 1.71 4.21 4.85
CA SER A 73 1.96 5.48 4.15
C SER A 73 3.34 5.51 3.49
N GLY A 74 3.39 5.95 2.23
CA GLY A 74 4.63 6.00 1.44
C GLY A 74 5.06 4.67 0.82
N ASP A 75 4.30 3.57 1.04
CA ASP A 75 4.66 2.25 0.55
C ASP A 75 4.59 2.15 -0.98
N ILE A 76 5.47 1.35 -1.54
CA ILE A 76 5.63 1.04 -2.96
C ILE A 76 5.35 -0.44 -3.23
N CYS A 77 5.25 -0.82 -4.49
CA CYS A 77 5.01 -2.22 -4.86
C CYS A 77 5.99 -3.19 -4.20
N MET A 78 7.29 -2.89 -4.22
CA MET A 78 8.30 -3.76 -3.60
C MET A 78 8.23 -3.77 -2.08
N GLY A 79 7.80 -2.67 -1.44
CA GLY A 79 7.56 -2.66 0.00
C GLY A 79 6.41 -3.58 0.41
N VAL A 80 5.30 -3.57 -0.35
CA VAL A 80 4.22 -4.54 -0.15
C VAL A 80 4.71 -5.98 -0.33
N TYR A 81 5.51 -6.25 -1.38
CA TYR A 81 6.07 -7.57 -1.65
C TYR A 81 6.92 -8.09 -0.48
N ASP A 82 7.80 -7.25 0.06
CA ASP A 82 8.74 -7.62 1.13
C ASP A 82 8.06 -7.89 2.48
N ARG A 83 6.87 -7.28 2.74
CA ARG A 83 6.09 -7.48 3.98
C ARG A 83 4.87 -8.38 3.81
N LEU A 84 4.81 -9.16 2.75
CA LEU A 84 3.62 -9.94 2.43
C LEU A 84 3.49 -11.22 3.28
N ASP A 85 4.62 -11.80 3.70
CA ASP A 85 4.69 -13.12 4.36
C ASP A 85 3.79 -13.25 5.60
N PRO A 86 3.81 -12.34 6.60
CA PRO A 86 2.94 -12.44 7.76
C PRO A 86 1.45 -12.37 7.40
N ILE A 87 1.09 -11.70 6.29
CA ILE A 87 -0.29 -11.60 5.82
C ILE A 87 -0.74 -12.92 5.21
N ILE A 88 0.01 -13.45 4.24
CA ILE A 88 -0.38 -14.66 3.49
C ILE A 88 -0.21 -15.95 4.30
N LYS A 89 0.69 -15.96 5.31
CA LYS A 89 0.82 -17.07 6.26
C LYS A 89 -0.50 -17.37 6.98
N GLY A 90 -1.28 -16.34 7.27
CA GLY A 90 -2.60 -16.46 7.91
C GLY A 90 -3.71 -16.99 7.00
N LYS A 91 -3.44 -17.15 5.68
CA LYS A 91 -4.41 -17.60 4.67
C LYS A 91 -5.73 -16.81 4.73
N PRO A 92 -5.72 -15.47 4.64
CA PRO A 92 -6.94 -14.67 4.77
C PRO A 92 -8.00 -15.07 3.73
N ALA A 93 -9.27 -14.85 4.06
CA ALA A 93 -10.36 -15.12 3.12
C ALA A 93 -10.20 -14.27 1.86
N LYS A 94 -9.87 -12.98 2.03
CA LYS A 94 -9.81 -12.01 0.92
C LYS A 94 -8.67 -11.03 1.09
N ILE A 95 -8.08 -10.61 -0.04
CA ILE A 95 -7.14 -9.49 -0.10
C ILE A 95 -7.61 -8.51 -1.17
N PHE A 96 -7.79 -7.23 -0.79
CA PHE A 96 -8.04 -6.09 -1.66
C PHE A 96 -6.73 -5.31 -1.82
N LEU A 97 -6.09 -5.42 -2.98
CA LEU A 97 -4.79 -4.79 -3.25
C LEU A 97 -4.97 -3.49 -4.03
N LEU A 98 -4.46 -2.37 -3.48
CA LEU A 98 -4.32 -1.07 -4.16
C LEU A 98 -2.94 -0.50 -3.89
N ILE A 99 -2.07 -0.46 -4.92
CA ILE A 99 -0.68 -0.01 -4.81
C ILE A 99 -0.19 0.55 -6.15
N GLY A 100 0.88 1.36 -6.15
CA GLY A 100 1.58 1.82 -7.35
C GLY A 100 1.76 3.33 -7.44
N ILE A 101 0.92 4.14 -6.78
CA ILE A 101 0.99 5.61 -6.91
C ILE A 101 2.32 6.19 -6.37
N ASN A 102 2.91 5.61 -5.33
CA ASN A 102 4.22 6.04 -4.81
C ASN A 102 5.38 5.62 -5.74
N ASP A 103 5.23 4.53 -6.49
CA ASP A 103 6.16 4.16 -7.57
C ASP A 103 6.11 5.20 -8.70
N VAL A 104 4.92 5.69 -9.07
CA VAL A 104 4.74 6.80 -10.04
C VAL A 104 5.51 8.04 -9.58
N ALA A 105 5.37 8.44 -8.32
CA ALA A 105 6.06 9.59 -7.76
C ALA A 105 7.59 9.45 -7.79
N ARG A 106 8.10 8.23 -7.76
CA ARG A 106 9.54 7.89 -7.89
C ARG A 106 10.01 7.78 -9.34
N GLY A 107 9.16 8.06 -10.31
CA GLY A 107 9.52 8.04 -11.74
C GLY A 107 9.49 6.67 -12.38
N THR A 108 8.97 5.64 -11.69
CA THR A 108 8.86 4.29 -12.24
C THR A 108 7.85 4.26 -13.39
N SER A 109 8.15 3.54 -14.47
CA SER A 109 7.25 3.37 -15.62
C SER A 109 6.03 2.49 -15.29
N ALA A 110 4.94 2.67 -16.03
CA ALA A 110 3.73 1.86 -15.86
C ALA A 110 4.00 0.36 -15.99
N ASP A 111 4.76 -0.06 -17.01
CA ASP A 111 5.12 -1.47 -17.23
C ASP A 111 5.87 -2.07 -16.03
N THR A 112 6.84 -1.33 -15.50
CA THR A 112 7.61 -1.78 -14.33
C THR A 112 6.72 -1.88 -13.08
N ILE A 113 5.81 -0.92 -12.88
CA ILE A 113 4.86 -0.95 -11.77
C ILE A 113 3.96 -2.17 -11.86
N VAL A 114 3.41 -2.42 -13.04
CA VAL A 114 2.52 -3.56 -13.28
C VAL A 114 3.25 -4.89 -13.15
N ALA A 115 4.50 -4.99 -13.62
CA ALA A 115 5.35 -6.17 -13.41
C ALA A 115 5.59 -6.46 -11.91
N ARG A 116 5.81 -5.42 -11.10
CA ARG A 116 5.94 -5.57 -9.63
C ARG A 116 4.63 -5.99 -8.97
N ILE A 117 3.49 -5.47 -9.43
CA ILE A 117 2.16 -5.90 -8.97
C ILE A 117 1.91 -7.36 -9.35
N GLU A 118 2.32 -7.80 -10.55
CA GLU A 118 2.25 -9.20 -10.96
C GLU A 118 3.04 -10.11 -10.02
N MET A 119 4.24 -9.69 -9.56
CA MET A 119 5.01 -10.46 -8.56
C MET A 119 4.22 -10.64 -7.25
N ILE A 120 3.55 -9.58 -6.75
CA ILE A 120 2.70 -9.65 -5.56
C ILE A 120 1.55 -10.63 -5.77
N VAL A 121 0.82 -10.50 -6.90
CA VAL A 121 -0.30 -11.37 -7.27
C VAL A 121 0.15 -12.83 -7.31
N LYS A 122 1.24 -13.13 -7.99
CA LYS A 122 1.80 -14.50 -8.11
C LYS A 122 2.20 -15.07 -6.76
N LYS A 123 2.84 -14.29 -5.89
CA LYS A 123 3.21 -14.72 -4.55
C LYS A 123 1.98 -15.05 -3.69
N ILE A 124 0.94 -14.21 -3.71
CA ILE A 124 -0.32 -14.49 -3.00
C ILE A 124 -0.94 -15.79 -3.51
N LYS A 125 -1.06 -15.97 -4.82
CA LYS A 125 -1.65 -17.17 -5.43
C LYS A 125 -0.86 -18.45 -5.10
N ALA A 126 0.46 -18.39 -5.11
CA ALA A 126 1.32 -19.53 -4.82
C ALA A 126 1.25 -19.95 -3.36
N GLU A 127 1.31 -18.98 -2.44
CA GLU A 127 1.46 -19.25 -1.01
C GLU A 127 0.12 -19.22 -0.24
N SER A 128 -0.93 -18.63 -0.81
CA SER A 128 -2.28 -18.58 -0.23
C SER A 128 -3.37 -18.82 -1.30
N PRO A 129 -3.38 -20.00 -1.95
CA PRO A 129 -4.20 -20.25 -3.16
C PRO A 129 -5.72 -20.23 -2.93
N LYS A 130 -6.17 -20.28 -1.67
CA LYS A 130 -7.59 -20.17 -1.32
C LYS A 130 -8.05 -18.74 -1.05
N THR A 131 -7.11 -17.80 -0.95
CA THR A 131 -7.44 -16.38 -0.76
C THR A 131 -8.03 -15.79 -2.04
N GLU A 132 -9.23 -15.24 -1.94
CA GLU A 132 -9.80 -14.45 -3.03
C GLU A 132 -9.04 -13.13 -3.16
N LEU A 133 -8.37 -12.92 -4.28
CA LEU A 133 -7.60 -11.71 -4.55
C LEU A 133 -8.39 -10.75 -5.46
N TYR A 134 -8.54 -9.53 -4.98
CA TYR A 134 -9.18 -8.41 -5.68
C TYR A 134 -8.11 -7.36 -6.01
N LEU A 135 -7.80 -7.22 -7.29
CA LEU A 135 -6.86 -6.22 -7.80
C LEU A 135 -7.65 -4.95 -8.14
N GLN A 136 -7.40 -3.89 -7.38
CA GLN A 136 -8.08 -2.62 -7.56
C GLN A 136 -7.28 -1.69 -8.48
N SER A 137 -7.97 -0.93 -9.33
CA SER A 137 -7.32 0.14 -10.10
C SER A 137 -6.69 1.18 -9.18
N VAL A 138 -5.56 1.75 -9.59
CA VAL A 138 -4.96 2.91 -8.94
C VAL A 138 -5.90 4.11 -9.10
N LEU A 139 -6.16 4.83 -8.02
CA LEU A 139 -7.05 5.99 -8.03
C LEU A 139 -6.46 7.13 -8.89
N PRO A 140 -7.30 7.94 -9.55
CA PRO A 140 -6.85 9.14 -10.23
C PRO A 140 -6.22 10.11 -9.21
N VAL A 141 -5.42 11.05 -9.69
CA VAL A 141 -4.85 12.15 -8.91
C VAL A 141 -5.20 13.49 -9.53
N ASN A 142 -5.04 14.60 -8.81
CA ASN A 142 -5.36 15.93 -9.30
C ASN A 142 -4.30 16.94 -8.85
N ASP A 143 -3.73 17.68 -9.79
CA ASP A 143 -2.70 18.69 -9.58
C ASP A 143 -3.21 20.09 -9.22
N CYS A 144 -4.53 20.28 -9.17
CA CYS A 144 -5.14 21.60 -8.94
C CYS A 144 -4.82 22.22 -7.57
N TYR A 145 -4.36 21.40 -6.62
CA TYR A 145 -4.00 21.86 -5.27
C TYR A 145 -2.51 22.25 -5.13
N GLY A 146 -1.67 21.99 -6.15
CA GLY A 146 -0.24 22.25 -6.08
C GLY A 146 0.51 21.39 -5.05
N MET A 147 -0.13 20.34 -4.53
CA MET A 147 0.43 19.41 -3.53
C MET A 147 0.84 18.10 -4.19
N PHE A 148 1.78 17.38 -3.55
CA PHE A 148 2.25 16.06 -4.00
C PHE A 148 2.65 16.00 -5.48
N GLY A 149 3.39 17.02 -5.96
CA GLY A 149 3.73 17.20 -7.38
C GLY A 149 4.33 15.95 -8.05
N GLY A 150 5.13 15.16 -7.35
CA GLY A 150 5.68 13.91 -7.88
C GLY A 150 4.60 12.87 -8.25
N HIS A 151 3.44 12.91 -7.59
CA HIS A 151 2.29 12.05 -7.85
C HIS A 151 1.34 12.70 -8.85
N THR A 152 0.91 13.93 -8.54
CA THR A 152 -0.23 14.60 -9.19
C THR A 152 0.10 15.10 -10.60
N SER A 153 1.36 15.51 -10.88
CA SER A 153 1.80 15.91 -12.21
C SER A 153 1.89 14.75 -13.22
N ARG A 154 1.84 13.51 -12.73
CA ARG A 154 1.95 12.29 -13.54
C ARG A 154 0.63 11.54 -13.68
N TRP A 155 -0.50 12.22 -13.62
CA TRP A 155 -1.82 11.62 -13.65
C TRP A 155 -2.06 10.70 -14.87
N GLN A 156 -1.42 10.98 -16.03
CA GLN A 156 -1.52 10.14 -17.23
C GLN A 156 -0.90 8.75 -17.03
N VAL A 157 0.15 8.64 -16.21
CA VAL A 157 0.79 7.36 -15.90
C VAL A 157 -0.16 6.45 -15.12
N VAL A 158 -1.01 7.03 -14.27
CA VAL A 158 -2.04 6.28 -13.54
C VAL A 158 -3.00 5.58 -14.51
N LYS A 159 -3.44 6.30 -15.56
CA LYS A 159 -4.28 5.68 -16.59
C LYS A 159 -3.55 4.54 -17.30
N GLN A 160 -2.29 4.72 -17.68
CA GLN A 160 -1.47 3.68 -18.33
C GLN A 160 -1.36 2.43 -17.44
N ILE A 161 -1.14 2.61 -16.12
CA ILE A 161 -1.12 1.49 -15.18
C ILE A 161 -2.45 0.74 -15.21
N ASN A 162 -3.57 1.44 -15.11
CA ASN A 162 -4.90 0.82 -15.06
C ASN A 162 -5.26 0.11 -16.37
N ASP A 163 -4.86 0.64 -17.52
CA ASP A 163 -5.02 -0.01 -18.84
C ASP A 163 -4.26 -1.37 -18.90
N LEU A 164 -3.16 -1.51 -18.15
CA LEU A 164 -2.37 -2.75 -18.05
C LEU A 164 -2.84 -3.68 -16.91
N LEU A 165 -3.41 -3.13 -15.82
CA LEU A 165 -3.85 -3.93 -14.67
C LEU A 165 -5.05 -4.83 -14.98
N LYS A 166 -5.98 -4.37 -15.82
CA LYS A 166 -7.14 -5.17 -16.20
C LYS A 166 -6.76 -6.44 -16.97
N PRO A 167 -5.94 -6.36 -18.05
CA PRO A 167 -5.40 -7.56 -18.70
C PRO A 167 -4.57 -8.45 -17.77
N LEU A 168 -3.80 -7.88 -16.86
CA LEU A 168 -3.07 -8.65 -15.86
C LEU A 168 -4.02 -9.47 -14.97
N ALA A 169 -5.10 -8.84 -14.48
CA ALA A 169 -6.08 -9.54 -13.65
C ALA A 169 -6.73 -10.71 -14.40
N GLU A 170 -7.08 -10.52 -15.67
CA GLU A 170 -7.62 -11.56 -16.55
C GLU A 170 -6.61 -12.70 -16.74
N LYS A 171 -5.36 -12.38 -17.07
CA LYS A 171 -4.25 -13.34 -17.21
C LYS A 171 -4.04 -14.16 -15.95
N GLU A 172 -4.06 -13.53 -14.80
CA GLU A 172 -3.82 -14.17 -13.52
C GLU A 172 -5.07 -14.81 -12.91
N GLY A 173 -6.25 -14.65 -13.52
CA GLY A 173 -7.51 -15.19 -13.01
C GLY A 173 -7.94 -14.59 -11.67
N VAL A 174 -7.66 -13.31 -11.44
CA VAL A 174 -8.06 -12.56 -10.25
C VAL A 174 -9.13 -11.53 -10.60
N THR A 175 -9.95 -11.13 -9.62
CA THR A 175 -11.01 -10.17 -9.88
C THR A 175 -10.42 -8.75 -9.95
N TYR A 176 -10.65 -8.05 -11.08
CA TYR A 176 -10.36 -6.62 -11.19
C TYR A 176 -11.53 -5.79 -10.69
N ILE A 177 -11.23 -4.76 -9.88
CA ILE A 177 -12.23 -3.77 -9.42
C ILE A 177 -11.83 -2.40 -9.95
N ASP A 178 -12.65 -1.84 -10.81
CA ASP A 178 -12.47 -0.49 -11.33
C ASP A 178 -12.95 0.54 -10.31
N LEU A 179 -12.02 1.10 -9.54
CA LEU A 179 -12.26 2.26 -8.72
C LEU A 179 -12.09 3.56 -9.53
N TYR A 180 -11.11 3.58 -10.46
CA TYR A 180 -10.68 4.77 -11.17
C TYR A 180 -11.83 5.50 -11.83
N SER A 181 -12.68 4.80 -12.58
CA SER A 181 -13.80 5.40 -13.32
C SER A 181 -14.84 6.10 -12.42
N HIS A 182 -14.95 5.67 -11.17
CA HIS A 182 -15.87 6.27 -10.19
C HIS A 182 -15.30 7.52 -9.50
N PHE A 183 -13.98 7.67 -9.51
CA PHE A 183 -13.30 8.79 -8.84
C PHE A 183 -12.86 9.88 -9.81
N VAL A 184 -12.80 9.58 -11.11
CA VAL A 184 -12.36 10.53 -12.13
C VAL A 184 -13.46 11.57 -12.43
N ASP A 185 -13.04 12.80 -12.62
CA ASP A 185 -13.85 13.85 -13.25
C ASP A 185 -13.77 13.67 -14.77
N GLY A 186 -14.90 13.43 -15.41
CA GLY A 186 -14.98 13.15 -16.84
C GLY A 186 -14.52 14.31 -17.74
N ALA A 187 -14.57 15.55 -17.24
CA ALA A 187 -14.14 16.72 -18.00
C ALA A 187 -12.62 16.90 -17.99
N THR A 188 -11.94 16.50 -16.90
CA THR A 188 -10.52 16.74 -16.70
C THR A 188 -9.67 15.47 -16.80
N GLY A 189 -10.25 14.28 -16.62
CA GLY A 189 -9.54 13.02 -16.51
C GLY A 189 -8.76 12.86 -15.20
N LYS A 190 -8.94 13.76 -14.23
CA LYS A 190 -8.25 13.80 -12.94
C LYS A 190 -9.21 13.45 -11.80
N MET A 191 -8.69 13.25 -10.58
CA MET A 191 -9.54 12.99 -9.42
C MET A 191 -10.56 14.13 -9.21
N ASN A 192 -11.82 13.77 -9.02
CA ASN A 192 -12.87 14.74 -8.73
C ASN A 192 -12.59 15.42 -7.38
N PRO A 193 -12.55 16.79 -7.34
CA PRO A 193 -12.24 17.54 -6.13
C PRO A 193 -13.17 17.27 -4.93
N GLN A 194 -14.36 16.75 -5.15
CA GLN A 194 -15.26 16.38 -4.03
C GLN A 194 -14.73 15.25 -3.16
N TYR A 195 -13.75 14.45 -3.64
CA TYR A 195 -13.20 13.30 -2.95
C TYR A 195 -11.83 13.54 -2.35
N THR A 196 -11.20 14.68 -2.63
CA THR A 196 -9.84 14.99 -2.18
C THR A 196 -9.68 16.47 -1.83
N ASN A 197 -8.73 16.81 -0.96
CA ASN A 197 -8.35 18.19 -0.66
C ASN A 197 -6.85 18.46 -0.88
N ASP A 198 -6.12 17.47 -1.37
CA ASP A 198 -4.69 17.56 -1.67
C ASP A 198 -4.32 16.99 -3.04
N GLY A 199 -5.31 16.40 -3.73
CA GLY A 199 -5.16 15.80 -5.06
C GLY A 199 -4.66 14.37 -5.07
N LEU A 200 -4.42 13.75 -3.91
CA LEU A 200 -3.88 12.39 -3.77
C LEU A 200 -4.69 11.55 -2.78
N HIS A 201 -4.91 12.04 -1.57
CA HIS A 201 -5.58 11.33 -0.50
C HIS A 201 -7.08 11.59 -0.51
N LEU A 202 -7.85 10.67 0.07
CA LEU A 202 -9.31 10.74 0.06
C LEU A 202 -9.85 11.48 1.29
N LEU A 203 -10.87 12.27 1.06
CA LEU A 203 -11.81 12.73 2.08
C LEU A 203 -12.81 11.61 2.44
N GLY A 204 -13.54 11.77 3.54
CA GLY A 204 -14.55 10.80 4.00
C GLY A 204 -15.55 10.38 2.93
N LYS A 205 -16.01 11.31 2.07
CA LYS A 205 -16.89 10.98 0.92
C LYS A 205 -16.22 10.01 -0.07
N GLY A 206 -14.91 10.12 -0.28
CA GLY A 206 -14.16 9.20 -1.12
C GLY A 206 -14.13 7.80 -0.53
N TYR A 207 -13.91 7.66 0.79
CA TYR A 207 -13.93 6.37 1.46
C TYR A 207 -15.32 5.73 1.47
N LEU A 208 -16.38 6.53 1.61
CA LEU A 208 -17.75 6.02 1.48
C LEU A 208 -18.03 5.48 0.08
N LEU A 209 -17.61 6.19 -0.97
CA LEU A 209 -17.72 5.71 -2.34
C LEU A 209 -16.92 4.42 -2.55
N TRP A 210 -15.67 4.38 -2.09
CA TRP A 210 -14.84 3.17 -2.18
C TRP A 210 -15.50 1.98 -1.50
N ARG A 211 -15.99 2.16 -0.26
CA ARG A 211 -16.77 1.15 0.46
C ARG A 211 -17.93 0.62 -0.39
N ASP A 212 -18.73 1.51 -0.97
CA ASP A 212 -19.94 1.11 -1.70
C ASP A 212 -19.61 0.31 -2.95
N ILE A 213 -18.51 0.64 -3.65
CA ILE A 213 -18.02 -0.11 -4.80
C ILE A 213 -17.56 -1.52 -4.40
N VAL A 214 -16.81 -1.67 -3.29
CA VAL A 214 -16.23 -2.97 -2.92
C VAL A 214 -17.13 -3.79 -2.00
N LYS A 215 -18.17 -3.21 -1.41
CA LYS A 215 -19.10 -3.88 -0.51
C LYS A 215 -19.68 -5.21 -1.02
N PRO A 216 -20.06 -5.34 -2.30
CA PRO A 216 -20.54 -6.61 -2.84
C PRO A 216 -19.50 -7.74 -2.74
N TYR A 217 -18.22 -7.41 -2.91
CA TYR A 217 -17.10 -8.37 -2.83
C TYR A 217 -16.72 -8.69 -1.39
N VAL A 218 -16.78 -7.71 -0.48
CA VAL A 218 -16.53 -7.91 0.96
C VAL A 218 -17.58 -8.87 1.54
N ASN A 219 -18.85 -8.69 1.21
CA ASN A 219 -19.98 -9.45 1.76
C ASN A 219 -20.25 -10.79 1.04
N LYS A 220 -19.61 -11.06 -0.09
CA LYS A 220 -19.72 -12.34 -0.80
C LYS A 220 -19.24 -13.46 0.13
N LYS A 221 -20.09 -14.48 0.36
CA LYS A 221 -19.77 -15.71 1.10
C LYS A 221 -19.02 -16.69 0.23
#